data_b7e8adfa062dc68c12fd5623d0126c2a
#
_entry.id   b7e8adfa062dc68c12fd5623d0126c2a
#
_cell.length_a   1.000
_cell.length_b   1.000
_cell.length_c   1.000
_cell.angle_alpha   90.00
_cell.angle_beta   90.00
_cell.angle_gamma   90.00
#
_symmetry.space_group_name_H-M   'P 1'
#
loop_
_entity.id
_entity.type
_entity.pdbx_description
1 polymer ?
#
loop_
_entity_poly.entity_id
_entity_poly.type
_entity_poly.pdbx_seq_one_letter_code
_entity_poly.pdbx_strand_id
1 'polypeptide(L)'
;ARNLFISTVLESGQMKFLASWFCTDAQINEVINANKMESMDSDIDTSLINISSDTDTQTVDNNGEVEQFDGNGIRMVEISGRSFFGKMLIIKDPSQVKVGTTYPWGDYGKELHEIVSGAGAVAGVNGGLYVSSGNRGGSPLGIVVQDGKITYNSPSSLSGLYLIGLNKDNLLVVKDIDGMSAADFESYVNEARIRDAVAFQEESSDSNNHFVPLIINNEARVLKGQGSGANPR
;
A
#
# COMPACT_ATOMS: atom_id res chain seq x y z
N ALA A 1 -26.34 -11.88 10.04
CA ALA A 1 -25.92 -11.32 11.33
C ALA A 1 -24.57 -11.89 11.78
N ARG A 2 -24.40 -13.23 11.91
CA ARG A 2 -23.17 -13.88 12.40
C ARG A 2 -21.93 -13.49 11.56
N ASN A 3 -21.98 -13.66 10.25
CA ASN A 3 -20.84 -13.39 9.38
C ASN A 3 -20.43 -11.90 9.44
N LEU A 4 -21.42 -11.00 9.49
CA LEU A 4 -21.15 -9.58 9.65
C LEU A 4 -20.46 -9.28 11.01
N PHE A 5 -20.90 -9.92 12.08
CA PHE A 5 -20.27 -9.77 13.39
C PHE A 5 -18.80 -10.25 13.34
N ILE A 6 -18.56 -11.47 12.81
CA ILE A 6 -17.22 -12.04 12.69
C ILE A 6 -16.32 -11.10 11.87
N SER A 7 -16.75 -10.69 10.66
CA SER A 7 -15.97 -9.77 9.82
C SER A 7 -15.64 -8.47 10.55
N THR A 8 -16.63 -7.84 11.19
CA THR A 8 -16.44 -6.56 11.88
C THR A 8 -15.44 -6.67 13.04
N VAL A 9 -15.51 -7.73 13.86
CA VAL A 9 -14.57 -7.88 14.98
C VAL A 9 -13.19 -8.29 14.54
N LEU A 10 -13.05 -9.08 13.48
CA LEU A 10 -11.75 -9.43 12.90
C LEU A 10 -11.03 -8.21 12.33
N GLU A 11 -11.78 -7.30 11.71
CA GLU A 11 -11.25 -6.05 11.15
C GLU A 11 -10.86 -5.02 12.21
N SER A 12 -11.37 -5.13 13.43
CA SER A 12 -11.11 -4.15 14.50
C SER A 12 -9.69 -4.20 15.08
N GLY A 13 -8.88 -5.17 14.72
CA GLY A 13 -7.51 -5.36 15.23
C GLY A 13 -7.42 -5.68 16.74
N GLN A 14 -8.06 -4.88 17.58
CA GLN A 14 -8.03 -5.04 19.04
C GLN A 14 -9.14 -5.95 19.59
N MET A 15 -10.23 -6.14 18.86
CA MET A 15 -11.41 -6.87 19.35
C MET A 15 -11.56 -8.28 18.75
N LYS A 16 -10.54 -8.78 18.05
CA LYS A 16 -10.56 -10.11 17.42
C LYS A 16 -10.94 -11.23 18.39
N PHE A 17 -10.53 -11.14 19.63
CA PHE A 17 -10.86 -12.11 20.67
C PHE A 17 -12.38 -12.28 20.90
N LEU A 18 -13.17 -11.24 20.59
CA LEU A 18 -14.64 -11.35 20.73
C LEU A 18 -15.23 -12.36 19.75
N ALA A 19 -14.62 -12.57 18.58
CA ALA A 19 -15.08 -13.58 17.65
C ALA A 19 -15.02 -14.98 18.31
N SER A 20 -13.94 -15.31 19.00
CA SER A 20 -13.76 -16.61 19.66
C SER A 20 -14.64 -16.82 20.91
N TRP A 21 -15.16 -15.75 21.49
CA TRP A 21 -16.10 -15.85 22.63
C TRP A 21 -17.50 -16.27 22.18
N PHE A 22 -17.91 -15.89 20.98
CA PHE A 22 -19.29 -16.06 20.51
C PHE A 22 -19.41 -17.02 19.33
N CYS A 23 -18.30 -17.37 18.69
CA CYS A 23 -18.27 -18.22 17.51
C CYS A 23 -17.19 -19.31 17.65
N THR A 24 -17.44 -20.46 17.04
CA THR A 24 -16.42 -21.52 16.96
C THR A 24 -15.34 -21.18 15.94
N ASP A 25 -14.16 -21.79 16.08
CA ASP A 25 -13.06 -21.63 15.12
C ASP A 25 -13.49 -22.01 13.69
N ALA A 26 -14.32 -23.05 13.54
CA ALA A 26 -14.85 -23.44 12.24
C ALA A 26 -15.71 -22.32 11.60
N GLN A 27 -16.53 -21.64 12.39
CA GLN A 27 -17.37 -20.54 11.91
C GLN A 27 -16.53 -19.29 11.57
N ILE A 28 -15.49 -19.04 12.36
CA ILE A 28 -14.54 -17.95 12.10
C ILE A 28 -13.78 -18.21 10.79
N ASN A 29 -13.23 -19.43 10.65
CA ASN A 29 -12.50 -19.83 9.45
C ASN A 29 -13.38 -19.87 8.20
N GLU A 30 -14.66 -20.24 8.31
CA GLU A 30 -15.62 -20.15 7.22
C GLU A 30 -15.72 -18.72 6.68
N VAL A 31 -15.80 -17.74 7.57
CA VAL A 31 -15.91 -16.31 7.18
C VAL A 31 -14.59 -15.79 6.63
N ILE A 32 -13.46 -16.15 7.25
CA ILE A 32 -12.13 -15.78 6.75
C ILE A 32 -11.93 -16.31 5.33
N ASN A 33 -12.18 -17.61 5.10
CA ASN A 33 -11.99 -18.23 3.79
C ASN A 33 -12.97 -17.69 2.73
N ALA A 34 -14.19 -17.33 3.12
CA ALA A 34 -15.16 -16.72 2.19
C ALA A 34 -14.78 -15.31 1.76
N ASN A 35 -14.02 -14.60 2.58
CA ASN A 35 -13.58 -13.23 2.32
C ASN A 35 -12.11 -13.16 1.85
N LYS A 36 -11.40 -14.28 1.85
CA LYS A 36 -10.01 -14.35 1.42
C LYS A 36 -9.89 -13.98 -0.05
N MET A 37 -8.98 -13.07 -0.35
CA MET A 37 -8.67 -12.68 -1.72
C MET A 37 -7.65 -13.64 -2.34
N GLU A 38 -7.61 -13.66 -3.65
CA GLU A 38 -6.58 -14.41 -4.38
C GLU A 38 -5.24 -13.70 -4.24
N SER A 39 -4.18 -14.49 -4.07
CA SER A 39 -2.81 -13.99 -4.04
C SER A 39 -2.45 -13.29 -5.36
N MET A 40 -1.53 -12.34 -5.29
CA MET A 40 -0.95 -11.75 -6.50
C MET A 40 -0.01 -12.77 -7.15
N ASP A 41 -0.38 -13.26 -8.31
CA ASP A 41 0.33 -14.29 -9.06
C ASP A 41 0.98 -13.78 -10.35
N SER A 42 0.89 -12.48 -10.61
CA SER A 42 1.34 -11.88 -11.85
C SER A 42 2.49 -10.91 -11.62
N ASP A 43 3.54 -11.05 -12.40
CA ASP A 43 4.64 -10.08 -12.45
C ASP A 43 4.16 -8.76 -13.08
N ILE A 44 4.75 -7.68 -12.63
CA ILE A 44 4.48 -6.35 -13.17
C ILE A 44 5.21 -6.19 -14.51
N ASP A 45 4.46 -5.99 -15.58
CA ASP A 45 5.01 -5.65 -16.88
C ASP A 45 5.28 -4.15 -16.98
N THR A 46 6.51 -3.77 -16.71
CA THR A 46 6.93 -2.36 -16.73
C THR A 46 6.93 -1.75 -18.13
N SER A 47 6.86 -2.54 -19.20
CA SER A 47 6.76 -2.01 -20.58
C SER A 47 5.42 -1.33 -20.87
N LEU A 48 4.40 -1.63 -20.06
CA LEU A 48 3.07 -0.98 -20.12
C LEU A 48 3.04 0.38 -19.43
N ILE A 49 4.09 0.75 -18.69
CA ILE A 49 4.18 2.04 -18.02
C ILE A 49 4.68 3.08 -19.01
N ASN A 50 3.81 3.98 -19.42
CA ASN A 50 4.17 5.07 -20.30
C ASN A 50 4.47 6.34 -19.47
N ILE A 51 5.75 6.63 -19.27
CA ILE A 51 6.21 7.89 -18.68
C ILE A 51 6.53 8.83 -19.85
N SER A 52 5.51 9.55 -20.34
CA SER A 52 5.75 10.58 -21.35
C SER A 52 6.45 11.77 -20.69
N SER A 53 7.63 12.10 -21.22
CA SER A 53 8.37 13.33 -20.85
C SER A 53 7.74 14.60 -21.44
N ASP A 54 6.75 14.45 -22.31
CA ASP A 54 6.07 15.59 -22.93
C ASP A 54 5.07 16.22 -21.99
N THR A 55 5.47 17.33 -21.43
CA THR A 55 4.65 18.19 -20.54
C THR A 55 3.43 18.80 -21.21
N ASP A 56 3.27 18.65 -22.53
CA ASP A 56 2.26 19.36 -23.33
C ASP A 56 1.18 18.46 -23.96
N THR A 57 1.21 17.17 -23.71
CA THR A 57 0.12 16.30 -24.19
C THR A 57 -1.10 16.51 -23.31
N GLN A 58 -2.10 17.22 -23.83
CA GLN A 58 -3.42 17.30 -23.20
C GLN A 58 -3.98 15.87 -23.18
N THR A 59 -3.98 15.25 -22.02
CA THR A 59 -4.70 14.00 -21.83
C THR A 59 -6.19 14.33 -21.83
N VAL A 60 -6.97 13.57 -22.61
CA VAL A 60 -8.42 13.65 -22.62
C VAL A 60 -8.99 12.44 -21.90
N ASP A 61 -10.02 12.65 -21.12
CA ASP A 61 -10.74 11.57 -20.47
C ASP A 61 -11.56 10.74 -21.49
N ASN A 62 -12.20 9.68 -21.00
CA ASN A 62 -13.05 8.82 -21.85
C ASN A 62 -14.26 9.55 -22.49
N ASN A 63 -14.56 10.77 -22.07
CA ASN A 63 -15.62 11.62 -22.60
C ASN A 63 -15.10 12.69 -23.58
N GLY A 64 -13.79 12.73 -23.81
CA GLY A 64 -13.13 13.73 -24.67
C GLY A 64 -12.90 15.09 -23.99
N GLU A 65 -13.08 15.19 -22.68
CA GLU A 65 -12.76 16.39 -21.91
C GLU A 65 -11.28 16.45 -21.56
N VAL A 66 -10.67 17.62 -21.66
CA VAL A 66 -9.26 17.84 -21.30
C VAL A 66 -9.11 17.65 -19.80
N GLU A 67 -8.24 16.73 -19.42
CA GLU A 67 -7.90 16.51 -18.02
C GLU A 67 -7.17 17.75 -17.46
N GLN A 68 -7.75 18.35 -16.43
CA GLN A 68 -7.18 19.52 -15.78
C GLN A 68 -6.36 19.08 -14.56
N PHE A 69 -5.06 19.38 -14.60
CA PHE A 69 -4.15 19.28 -13.47
C PHE A 69 -3.97 20.65 -12.83
N ASP A 70 -3.70 20.68 -11.52
CA ASP A 70 -3.31 21.90 -10.83
C ASP A 70 -1.88 22.35 -11.22
N GLY A 71 -1.44 23.47 -10.66
CA GLY A 71 -0.09 24.02 -10.91
C GLY A 71 1.06 23.09 -10.45
N ASN A 72 0.77 22.05 -9.68
CA ASN A 72 1.72 21.02 -9.22
C ASN A 72 1.67 19.74 -10.06
N GLY A 73 0.82 19.69 -11.09
CA GLY A 73 0.61 18.47 -11.87
C GLY A 73 -0.20 17.39 -11.14
N ILE A 74 -1.06 17.80 -10.22
CA ILE A 74 -1.91 16.91 -9.44
C ILE A 74 -3.38 17.14 -9.82
N ARG A 75 -4.10 16.06 -10.00
CA ARG A 75 -5.55 16.06 -10.18
C ARG A 75 -6.19 15.19 -9.10
N MET A 76 -7.18 15.73 -8.41
CA MET A 76 -7.96 14.99 -7.44
C MET A 76 -9.33 14.64 -8.03
N VAL A 77 -9.68 13.36 -7.99
CA VAL A 77 -10.96 12.82 -8.47
C VAL A 77 -11.70 12.22 -7.28
N GLU A 78 -12.94 12.63 -7.11
CA GLU A 78 -13.83 11.98 -6.14
C GLU A 78 -14.36 10.68 -6.73
N ILE A 79 -14.23 9.60 -5.98
CA ILE A 79 -14.69 8.27 -6.34
C ILE A 79 -15.70 7.77 -5.33
N SER A 80 -16.74 7.11 -5.79
CA SER A 80 -17.73 6.51 -4.90
C SER A 80 -18.30 5.23 -5.48
N GLY A 81 -18.71 4.34 -4.60
CA GLY A 81 -19.39 3.11 -4.93
C GLY A 81 -20.54 2.87 -3.96
N ARG A 82 -21.13 1.69 -4.04
CA ARG A 82 -22.30 1.34 -3.23
C ARG A 82 -22.05 1.48 -1.72
N SER A 83 -20.83 1.22 -1.25
CA SER A 83 -20.50 1.15 0.17
C SER A 83 -19.24 1.96 0.54
N PHE A 84 -18.71 2.74 -0.40
CA PHE A 84 -17.52 3.55 -0.14
C PHE A 84 -17.62 4.90 -0.86
N PHE A 85 -16.85 5.84 -0.35
CA PHE A 85 -16.45 7.07 -1.04
C PHE A 85 -14.97 7.32 -0.76
N GLY A 86 -14.30 7.99 -1.68
CA GLY A 86 -12.88 8.26 -1.55
C GLY A 86 -12.42 9.35 -2.51
N LYS A 87 -11.13 9.60 -2.47
CA LYS A 87 -10.45 10.54 -3.35
C LYS A 87 -9.27 9.83 -4.00
N MET A 88 -9.15 9.94 -5.31
CA MET A 88 -8.02 9.46 -6.08
C MET A 88 -7.14 10.65 -6.44
N LEU A 89 -5.86 10.57 -6.11
CA LEU A 89 -4.86 11.53 -6.57
C LEU A 89 -4.17 10.97 -7.81
N ILE A 90 -4.26 11.70 -8.90
CA ILE A 90 -3.55 11.40 -10.14
C ILE A 90 -2.38 12.38 -10.21
N ILE A 91 -1.18 11.85 -10.30
CA ILE A 91 0.07 12.61 -10.28
C ILE A 91 0.72 12.43 -11.64
N LYS A 92 0.88 13.54 -12.38
CA LYS A 92 1.40 13.53 -13.75
C LYS A 92 2.88 13.11 -13.80
N ASP A 93 3.67 13.57 -12.84
CA ASP A 93 5.09 13.29 -12.75
C ASP A 93 5.39 12.38 -11.53
N PRO A 94 5.63 11.07 -11.73
CA PRO A 94 5.90 10.15 -10.63
C PRO A 94 7.21 10.46 -9.88
N SER A 95 8.09 11.31 -10.42
CA SER A 95 9.29 11.75 -9.69
C SER A 95 8.96 12.59 -8.45
N GLN A 96 7.76 13.16 -8.40
CA GLN A 96 7.26 13.93 -7.26
C GLN A 96 6.75 13.04 -6.12
N VAL A 97 6.53 11.75 -6.37
CA VAL A 97 6.10 10.80 -5.34
C VAL A 97 7.30 10.33 -4.54
N LYS A 98 7.25 10.48 -3.23
CA LYS A 98 8.33 10.11 -2.31
C LYS A 98 7.80 9.42 -1.07
N VAL A 99 8.64 8.61 -0.45
CA VAL A 99 8.36 8.03 0.87
C VAL A 99 8.64 9.07 1.95
N GLY A 100 7.59 9.46 2.68
CA GLY A 100 7.71 10.21 3.92
C GLY A 100 7.75 9.28 5.12
N THR A 101 8.50 9.63 6.16
CA THR A 101 8.66 8.78 7.34
C THR A 101 8.63 9.56 8.65
N THR A 102 8.54 8.83 9.74
CA THR A 102 8.64 9.37 11.09
C THR A 102 10.09 9.50 11.58
N TYR A 103 11.06 9.24 10.71
CA TYR A 103 12.47 9.30 11.08
C TYR A 103 12.82 10.59 11.86
N PRO A 104 13.68 10.55 12.89
CA PRO A 104 14.38 9.36 13.43
C PRO A 104 13.44 8.35 14.09
N TRP A 105 13.76 7.06 13.92
CA TRP A 105 12.93 5.97 14.42
C TRP A 105 12.88 5.97 15.95
N GLY A 106 11.74 5.66 16.50
CA GLY A 106 11.51 5.64 17.94
C GLY A 106 10.22 4.92 18.31
N ASP A 107 9.71 5.22 19.48
CA ASP A 107 8.48 4.60 19.97
C ASP A 107 7.21 5.24 19.39
N TYR A 108 7.27 6.51 19.04
CA TYR A 108 6.13 7.30 18.59
C TYR A 108 6.28 7.71 17.14
N GLY A 109 5.24 7.48 16.37
CA GLY A 109 5.10 7.98 15.01
C GLY A 109 4.70 9.45 14.99
N LYS A 110 4.75 10.03 13.79
CA LYS A 110 4.19 11.34 13.48
C LYS A 110 2.86 11.18 12.78
N GLU A 111 1.99 12.13 12.94
CA GLU A 111 0.75 12.17 12.16
C GLU A 111 1.06 12.51 10.69
N LEU A 112 0.19 12.06 9.78
CA LEU A 112 0.41 12.25 8.35
C LEU A 112 0.63 13.73 7.98
N HIS A 113 -0.13 14.63 8.57
CA HIS A 113 0.01 16.07 8.29
C HIS A 113 1.38 16.63 8.71
N GLU A 114 1.98 16.10 9.78
CA GLU A 114 3.32 16.49 10.23
C GLU A 114 4.40 16.01 9.25
N ILE A 115 4.24 14.77 8.71
CA ILE A 115 5.16 14.22 7.72
C ILE A 115 5.06 15.00 6.41
N VAL A 116 3.83 15.27 5.94
CA VAL A 116 3.57 16.03 4.71
C VAL A 116 4.14 17.44 4.80
N SER A 117 3.85 18.17 5.88
CA SER A 117 4.35 19.53 6.06
C SER A 117 5.87 19.58 6.25
N GLY A 118 6.44 18.62 6.99
CA GLY A 118 7.87 18.51 7.19
C GLY A 118 8.65 18.19 5.92
N ALA A 119 8.04 17.48 4.98
CA ALA A 119 8.60 17.19 3.66
C ALA A 119 8.37 18.32 2.63
N GLY A 120 7.61 19.37 2.96
CA GLY A 120 7.18 20.39 2.00
C GLY A 120 6.27 19.83 0.90
N ALA A 121 5.61 18.72 1.16
CA ALA A 121 4.70 18.07 0.22
C ALA A 121 3.31 18.73 0.26
N VAL A 122 2.56 18.61 -0.83
CA VAL A 122 1.22 19.19 -0.97
C VAL A 122 0.11 18.18 -0.65
N ALA A 123 0.44 16.89 -0.66
CA ALA A 123 -0.48 15.80 -0.34
C ALA A 123 0.28 14.61 0.22
N GLY A 124 -0.44 13.71 0.88
CA GLY A 124 0.12 12.44 1.35
C GLY A 124 -0.97 11.42 1.64
N VAL A 125 -0.58 10.17 1.60
CA VAL A 125 -1.40 9.02 1.98
C VAL A 125 -0.56 8.10 2.85
N ASN A 126 -1.19 7.43 3.82
CA ASN A 126 -0.49 6.43 4.62
C ASN A 126 -0.09 5.23 3.76
N GLY A 127 1.03 4.62 4.10
CA GLY A 127 1.54 3.43 3.43
C GLY A 127 2.54 2.68 4.29
N GLY A 128 2.85 1.45 3.87
CA GLY A 128 3.80 0.58 4.56
C GLY A 128 3.30 0.03 5.89
N LEU A 129 4.10 -0.89 6.44
CA LEU A 129 3.83 -1.53 7.72
C LEU A 129 4.62 -0.84 8.84
N TYR A 130 4.10 -0.90 10.04
CA TYR A 130 4.77 -0.40 11.24
C TYR A 130 4.52 -1.30 12.43
N VAL A 131 5.40 -1.24 13.42
CA VAL A 131 5.24 -1.97 14.67
C VAL A 131 4.19 -1.27 15.53
N SER A 132 3.05 -1.94 15.69
CA SER A 132 1.91 -1.44 16.48
C SER A 132 1.99 -1.93 17.92
N SER A 133 2.99 -1.53 18.67
CA SER A 133 3.01 -1.75 20.13
C SER A 133 2.32 -0.57 20.80
N GLY A 134 1.06 -0.75 21.18
CA GLY A 134 0.27 0.30 21.83
C GLY A 134 -0.06 1.50 20.92
N ASN A 135 -0.24 1.28 19.62
CA ASN A 135 -0.57 2.30 18.63
C ASN A 135 0.45 3.43 18.49
N ARG A 136 1.73 3.16 18.73
CA ARG A 136 2.77 4.20 18.73
C ARG A 136 3.32 4.53 17.35
N GLY A 137 3.45 3.55 16.45
CA GLY A 137 3.77 3.75 15.03
C GLY A 137 5.13 4.39 14.71
N GLY A 138 6.06 4.43 15.66
CA GLY A 138 7.34 5.13 15.48
C GLY A 138 8.43 4.33 14.77
N SER A 139 8.22 3.02 14.58
CA SER A 139 9.17 2.13 13.91
C SER A 139 8.48 1.39 12.78
N PRO A 140 9.06 1.37 11.57
CA PRO A 140 8.51 0.57 10.47
C PRO A 140 8.73 -0.92 10.71
N LEU A 141 8.05 -1.75 9.92
CA LEU A 141 8.25 -3.17 9.86
C LEU A 141 8.72 -3.53 8.44
N GLY A 142 9.76 -4.38 8.34
CA GLY A 142 10.33 -4.78 7.07
C GLY A 142 11.42 -3.82 6.60
N ILE A 143 11.25 -3.20 5.47
CA ILE A 143 12.25 -2.34 4.84
C ILE A 143 11.65 -0.98 4.44
N VAL A 144 12.46 0.07 4.54
CA VAL A 144 12.16 1.41 4.04
C VAL A 144 13.32 1.94 3.23
N VAL A 145 13.06 2.36 2.02
CA VAL A 145 14.00 3.02 1.11
C VAL A 145 13.52 4.45 0.84
N GLN A 146 14.40 5.42 1.05
CA GLN A 146 14.16 6.84 0.78
C GLN A 146 15.31 7.43 -0.02
N ASP A 147 15.03 8.11 -1.11
CA ASP A 147 16.03 8.74 -2.00
C ASP A 147 17.20 7.78 -2.34
N GLY A 148 16.88 6.50 -2.60
CA GLY A 148 17.86 5.46 -2.94
C GLY A 148 18.70 4.93 -1.79
N LYS A 149 18.34 5.25 -0.55
CA LYS A 149 19.03 4.77 0.65
C LYS A 149 18.09 3.92 1.50
N ILE A 150 18.60 2.78 1.95
CA ILE A 150 17.88 1.98 2.95
C ILE A 150 18.00 2.72 4.29
N THR A 151 16.87 3.24 4.76
CA THR A 151 16.78 3.96 6.05
C THR A 151 16.32 3.05 7.18
N TYR A 152 15.69 1.93 6.84
CA TYR A 152 15.32 0.87 7.78
C TYR A 152 15.43 -0.48 7.09
N ASN A 153 16.05 -1.45 7.77
CA ASN A 153 16.23 -2.81 7.27
C ASN A 153 16.11 -3.79 8.42
N SER A 154 14.92 -4.31 8.61
CA SER A 154 14.65 -5.31 9.65
C SER A 154 13.85 -6.44 9.01
N PRO A 155 14.53 -7.51 8.56
CA PRO A 155 13.88 -8.70 8.05
C PRO A 155 12.81 -9.19 9.01
N SER A 156 11.63 -9.50 8.48
CA SER A 156 10.49 -9.93 9.27
C SER A 156 10.21 -11.41 9.06
N SER A 157 9.72 -12.06 10.11
CA SER A 157 9.20 -13.42 10.03
C SER A 157 7.77 -13.50 9.49
N LEU A 158 7.14 -12.36 9.17
CA LEU A 158 5.83 -12.34 8.53
C LEU A 158 5.94 -12.88 7.11
N SER A 159 4.95 -13.64 6.69
CA SER A 159 4.81 -14.11 5.32
C SER A 159 4.00 -13.14 4.46
N GLY A 160 4.13 -13.23 3.14
CA GLY A 160 3.40 -12.41 2.18
C GLY A 160 3.87 -10.96 2.18
N LEU A 161 5.15 -10.72 2.42
CA LEU A 161 5.70 -9.37 2.37
C LEU A 161 6.14 -8.99 0.96
N TYR A 162 5.73 -7.81 0.55
CA TYR A 162 6.12 -7.21 -0.72
C TYR A 162 6.74 -5.84 -0.49
N LEU A 163 7.81 -5.56 -1.21
CA LEU A 163 8.34 -4.21 -1.37
C LEU A 163 7.60 -3.53 -2.50
N ILE A 164 6.99 -2.38 -2.21
CA ILE A 164 6.24 -1.59 -3.19
C ILE A 164 6.81 -0.17 -3.21
N GLY A 165 7.10 0.33 -4.41
CA GLY A 165 7.67 1.65 -4.57
C GLY A 165 8.03 2.00 -6.01
N LEU A 166 8.97 2.91 -6.16
CA LEU A 166 9.46 3.41 -7.44
C LEU A 166 10.98 3.25 -7.53
N ASN A 167 11.46 2.88 -8.71
CA ASN A 167 12.90 2.91 -9.01
C ASN A 167 13.37 4.31 -9.48
N LYS A 168 14.65 4.46 -9.79
CA LYS A 168 15.23 5.73 -10.26
C LYS A 168 14.74 6.16 -11.65
N ASP A 169 14.14 5.23 -12.40
CA ASP A 169 13.51 5.50 -13.68
C ASP A 169 12.01 5.81 -13.53
N ASN A 170 11.53 5.96 -12.29
CA ASN A 170 10.14 6.21 -11.90
C ASN A 170 9.17 5.08 -12.28
N LEU A 171 9.68 3.88 -12.50
CA LEU A 171 8.86 2.70 -12.73
C LEU A 171 8.39 2.10 -11.42
N LEU A 172 7.14 1.65 -11.40
CA LEU A 172 6.58 0.92 -10.26
C LEU A 172 7.35 -0.39 -10.06
N VAL A 173 7.70 -0.66 -8.81
CA VAL A 173 8.31 -1.92 -8.37
C VAL A 173 7.40 -2.59 -7.38
N VAL A 174 7.10 -3.85 -7.63
CA VAL A 174 6.41 -4.75 -6.71
C VAL A 174 7.23 -6.02 -6.64
N LYS A 175 7.83 -6.30 -5.48
CA LYS A 175 8.76 -7.41 -5.28
C LYS A 175 8.38 -8.20 -4.05
N ASP A 176 8.17 -9.50 -4.23
CA ASP A 176 8.09 -10.44 -3.12
C ASP A 176 9.44 -10.45 -2.38
N ILE A 177 9.39 -10.21 -1.07
CA ILE A 177 10.56 -10.11 -0.20
C ILE A 177 10.56 -11.14 0.92
N ASP A 178 9.68 -12.13 0.85
CA ASP A 178 9.64 -13.22 1.83
C ASP A 178 10.96 -13.96 1.88
N GLY A 179 11.46 -14.16 3.10
CA GLY A 179 12.69 -14.88 3.34
C GLY A 179 13.98 -14.14 2.97
N MET A 180 13.92 -12.91 2.47
CA MET A 180 15.11 -12.11 2.19
C MET A 180 15.85 -11.73 3.47
N SER A 181 17.17 -11.90 3.46
CA SER A 181 18.05 -11.34 4.49
C SER A 181 18.30 -9.85 4.28
N ALA A 182 18.87 -9.18 5.28
CA ALA A 182 19.24 -7.77 5.14
C ALA A 182 20.25 -7.54 3.99
N ALA A 183 21.13 -8.49 3.73
CA ALA A 183 22.08 -8.41 2.61
C ALA A 183 21.41 -8.60 1.25
N ASP A 184 20.39 -9.48 1.17
CA ASP A 184 19.61 -9.64 -0.06
C ASP A 184 18.85 -8.36 -0.39
N PHE A 185 18.31 -7.66 0.62
CA PHE A 185 17.69 -6.35 0.41
C PHE A 185 18.65 -5.32 -0.13
N GLU A 186 19.87 -5.23 0.44
CA GLU A 186 20.88 -4.29 -0.03
C GLU A 186 21.24 -4.56 -1.50
N SER A 187 21.45 -5.81 -1.85
CA SER A 187 21.73 -6.21 -3.23
C SER A 187 20.58 -5.83 -4.16
N TYR A 188 19.36 -6.21 -3.80
CA TYR A 188 18.18 -5.93 -4.62
C TYR A 188 17.93 -4.43 -4.80
N VAL A 189 18.01 -3.64 -3.74
CA VAL A 189 17.81 -2.17 -3.80
C VAL A 189 18.80 -1.53 -4.77
N ASN A 190 20.05 -1.99 -4.77
CA ASN A 190 21.08 -1.49 -5.67
C ASN A 190 20.84 -1.95 -7.12
N GLU A 191 20.59 -3.23 -7.34
CA GLU A 191 20.39 -3.82 -8.67
C GLU A 191 19.15 -3.27 -9.37
N ALA A 192 18.02 -3.23 -8.66
CA ALA A 192 16.77 -2.69 -9.17
C ALA A 192 16.71 -1.15 -9.15
N ARG A 193 17.77 -0.50 -8.64
CA ARG A 193 17.88 0.96 -8.55
C ARG A 193 16.69 1.57 -7.81
N ILE A 194 16.26 0.97 -6.72
CA ILE A 194 15.11 1.45 -5.93
C ILE A 194 15.38 2.87 -5.44
N ARG A 195 14.41 3.76 -5.65
CA ARG A 195 14.46 5.15 -5.20
C ARG A 195 13.69 5.33 -3.89
N ASP A 196 12.43 4.97 -3.89
CA ASP A 196 11.52 5.10 -2.76
C ASP A 196 10.64 3.85 -2.68
N ALA A 197 10.65 3.16 -1.53
CA ALA A 197 9.82 1.98 -1.35
C ALA A 197 9.59 1.66 0.13
N VAL A 198 8.47 0.99 0.40
CA VAL A 198 8.09 0.49 1.72
C VAL A 198 7.53 -0.93 1.63
N ALA A 199 7.54 -1.64 2.76
CA ALA A 199 6.98 -2.98 2.81
C ALA A 199 5.47 -2.96 3.06
N PHE A 200 4.75 -3.83 2.37
CA PHE A 200 3.34 -4.14 2.56
C PHE A 200 3.16 -5.64 2.75
N GLN A 201 2.05 -6.03 3.33
CA GLN A 201 1.68 -7.44 3.46
C GLN A 201 0.51 -7.75 2.53
N GLU A 202 0.62 -8.86 1.80
CA GLU A 202 -0.43 -9.33 0.90
C GLU A 202 -1.64 -9.90 1.68
N GLU A 203 -2.85 -9.68 1.19
CA GLU A 203 -4.11 -10.11 1.80
C GLU A 203 -4.16 -11.61 2.06
N SER A 204 -3.60 -12.41 1.16
CA SER A 204 -3.65 -13.88 1.28
C SER A 204 -2.92 -14.41 2.50
N SER A 205 -2.01 -13.63 3.09
CA SER A 205 -1.11 -14.09 4.16
C SER A 205 -1.62 -13.81 5.57
N ASP A 206 -2.36 -12.71 5.78
CA ASP A 206 -2.91 -12.35 7.11
C ASP A 206 -4.12 -11.43 6.99
N SER A 207 -4.75 -11.17 8.11
CA SER A 207 -6.07 -10.60 8.22
C SER A 207 -6.15 -9.08 8.34
N ASN A 208 -5.05 -8.28 8.43
CA ASN A 208 -5.23 -6.90 8.89
C ASN A 208 -4.45 -5.78 8.22
N ASN A 209 -3.35 -6.03 7.55
CA ASN A 209 -2.49 -4.96 7.07
C ASN A 209 -1.93 -5.28 5.68
N HIS A 210 -2.81 -5.57 4.75
CA HIS A 210 -2.44 -6.11 3.46
C HIS A 210 -2.86 -5.18 2.33
N PHE A 211 -2.16 -5.29 1.23
CA PHE A 211 -2.55 -4.65 0.00
C PHE A 211 -3.39 -5.60 -0.86
N VAL A 212 -4.21 -5.02 -1.69
CA VAL A 212 -5.02 -5.73 -2.67
C VAL A 212 -4.76 -5.10 -4.03
N PRO A 213 -4.25 -5.86 -5.00
CA PRO A 213 -4.06 -5.34 -6.34
C PRO A 213 -5.43 -5.14 -7.02
N LEU A 214 -5.75 -3.91 -7.36
CA LEU A 214 -6.99 -3.55 -8.05
C LEU A 214 -6.82 -3.61 -9.58
N ILE A 215 -5.65 -3.25 -10.06
CA ILE A 215 -5.28 -3.24 -11.47
C ILE A 215 -3.86 -3.78 -11.58
N ILE A 216 -3.64 -4.75 -12.46
CA ILE A 216 -2.31 -5.27 -12.80
C ILE A 216 -2.19 -5.28 -14.33
N ASN A 217 -1.11 -4.74 -14.86
CA ASN A 217 -0.82 -4.72 -16.30
C ASN A 217 -1.98 -4.18 -17.15
N ASN A 218 -2.59 -3.08 -16.68
CA ASN A 218 -3.78 -2.44 -17.27
C ASN A 218 -5.08 -3.26 -17.21
N GLU A 219 -5.08 -4.40 -16.55
CA GLU A 219 -6.26 -5.24 -16.37
C GLU A 219 -6.83 -5.08 -14.95
N ALA A 220 -8.13 -4.78 -14.88
CA ALA A 220 -8.83 -4.74 -13.60
C ALA A 220 -8.98 -6.15 -13.02
N ARG A 221 -8.63 -6.31 -11.76
CA ARG A 221 -8.79 -7.59 -11.05
C ARG A 221 -10.23 -7.77 -10.59
N VAL A 222 -10.77 -8.96 -10.79
CA VAL A 222 -12.05 -9.35 -10.19
C VAL A 222 -11.77 -9.80 -8.77
N LEU A 223 -12.08 -8.93 -7.82
CA LEU A 223 -11.88 -9.21 -6.42
C LEU A 223 -12.96 -10.17 -5.90
N LYS A 224 -12.53 -11.27 -5.29
CA LYS A 224 -13.42 -12.15 -4.51
C LYS A 224 -13.34 -11.73 -3.04
N GLY A 225 -14.50 -11.77 -2.37
CA GLY A 225 -14.58 -11.34 -0.98
C GLY A 225 -14.67 -9.82 -0.83
N GLN A 226 -14.59 -9.36 0.41
CA GLN A 226 -14.77 -7.93 0.74
C GLN A 226 -13.47 -7.24 1.11
N GLY A 227 -12.38 -7.98 1.16
CA GLY A 227 -11.11 -7.47 1.71
C GLY A 227 -11.25 -7.03 3.17
N SER A 228 -10.25 -6.41 3.71
CA SER A 228 -10.27 -5.86 5.06
C SER A 228 -10.72 -4.39 5.10
N GLY A 229 -11.60 -3.98 4.34
CA GLY A 229 -12.27 -2.70 4.11
C GLY A 229 -12.05 -1.47 5.00
N ALA A 230 -11.43 -1.61 6.15
CA ALA A 230 -11.39 -0.53 7.14
C ALA A 230 -10.15 0.39 7.09
N ASN A 231 -9.09 0.01 6.39
CA ASN A 231 -7.85 0.79 6.30
C ASN A 231 -7.58 1.21 4.86
N PRO A 232 -7.99 2.40 4.44
CA PRO A 232 -7.66 2.93 3.12
C PRO A 232 -6.14 3.08 2.99
N ARG A 233 -5.61 2.58 1.92
CA ARG A 233 -4.19 2.65 1.56
C ARG A 233 -4.03 2.93 0.09
#